data_25041a7a2a08c1676df61032fda9cc11
#
_entry.id   25041a7a2a08c1676df61032fda9cc11
#
_cell.length_a   1.000
_cell.length_b   1.000
_cell.length_c   1.000
_cell.angle_alpha   90.00
_cell.angle_beta   90.00
_cell.angle_gamma   90.00
#
_symmetry.space_group_name_H-M   'P 1'
#
loop_
_entity.id
_entity.type
_entity.pdbx_description
1 polymer ?
#
loop_
_entity_poly.entity_id
_entity_poly.type
_entity_poly.pdbx_seq_one_letter_code
_entity_poly.pdbx_strand_id
1 'polypeptide(L)'
;MPFLNPLRPIPLLLLASLMVLAPQPSAAASGVGYGASMPANSTPASSVQTDSGQANSASPNSVRQLYRQRRWSDVVAAVPLPARGQPIPPADLLLLRSFALAQLSRLADSAQTLRIAARAYPRDARFPTELAGVLYRQKHYAEAARLLRRALRLSPRDDYARNFLGTVDFLQGNLDAALADWNPIARPVLDDQQIVPAPSLPPLLLDRIFPFSPGSVYTLRQYRVTQAQLALQPLFAAVSDELQPQPDGHFRLIVHTIPHPGWRTAPVANLLSTLRSLPYQAVDPEFWNLRHSAVSLVTYLRWDAQKRMITAQLGSPIRSPDQRLHLDLDARNENWNLTRTLTANASIVPVATLQPALLNQERIRAGIGLDELFGSRLLWQTSVGFSRRRFRSLLGVPAASPYFDNTSAVGLRSSLRAVLVDSPIHRFDLASTLAVQAHHYFTRPLNRSVRLSAALDAHWLPASSGDRYRLHTLLRAGDTFGQIPFDQLWMLGFDRDNSLWMRGHNGLINGRKGNAPLGARYLLANTDFDHLLWRDPFVSVRFGPFVDTGRIYASDEGSASGTSGPLFGAPRWLTDTGLQARLHLFTSSTLVLGWGHDLRSGSNTFYSAISH
;
A
#
# COMPACT_ATOMS: atom_id res chain seq x y z
N MET A 1 -9.13 47.76 26.89
CA MET A 1 -8.01 48.48 26.29
C MET A 1 -6.74 48.02 26.95
N PRO A 2 -5.61 47.75 26.30
CA PRO A 2 -5.30 47.82 24.87
C PRO A 2 -4.57 46.57 24.29
N PHE A 3 -4.63 46.45 22.95
CA PHE A 3 -3.63 45.97 21.99
C PHE A 3 -2.94 44.60 22.15
N LEU A 4 -3.32 43.65 21.30
CA LEU A 4 -2.46 42.57 20.85
C LEU A 4 -2.21 42.70 19.35
N ASN A 5 -0.95 42.96 19.00
CA ASN A 5 -0.41 42.98 17.66
C ASN A 5 -0.38 41.58 17.03
N PRO A 6 -0.55 41.47 15.70
CA PRO A 6 -0.43 40.17 15.01
C PRO A 6 1.04 39.79 14.85
N LEU A 7 1.37 38.58 15.26
CA LEU A 7 2.66 37.94 15.04
C LEU A 7 2.91 37.73 13.53
N ARG A 8 4.00 38.32 13.08
CA ARG A 8 4.56 38.18 11.72
C ARG A 8 4.99 36.72 11.45
N PRO A 9 4.92 36.23 10.20
CA PRO A 9 5.42 34.92 9.86
C PRO A 9 6.96 34.89 9.95
N ILE A 10 7.48 33.91 10.68
CA ILE A 10 8.90 33.57 10.71
C ILE A 10 9.25 32.84 9.41
N PRO A 11 10.30 33.25 8.67
CA PRO A 11 10.67 32.59 7.43
C PRO A 11 11.27 31.22 7.70
N LEU A 12 10.80 30.24 6.92
CA LEU A 12 11.29 28.87 6.82
C LEU A 12 12.66 28.85 6.10
N LEU A 13 13.72 29.29 6.77
CA LEU A 13 15.09 29.31 6.24
C LEU A 13 16.08 29.02 7.36
N LEU A 14 16.07 27.75 7.87
CA LEU A 14 17.15 27.25 8.73
C LEU A 14 17.06 25.72 8.91
N LEU A 15 17.14 24.98 7.78
CA LEU A 15 17.35 23.52 7.81
C LEU A 15 18.13 23.05 6.57
N ALA A 16 19.15 23.82 6.21
CA ALA A 16 20.09 23.43 5.16
C ALA A 16 21.51 23.68 5.67
N SER A 17 21.99 22.89 6.61
CA SER A 17 23.43 22.78 6.92
C SER A 17 23.63 21.68 7.98
N LEU A 18 23.56 20.41 7.55
CA LEU A 18 24.24 19.28 8.21
C LEU A 18 24.30 18.12 7.20
N MET A 19 25.03 18.35 6.11
CA MET A 19 25.56 17.24 5.32
C MET A 19 26.83 16.77 6.02
N VAL A 20 26.77 15.60 6.64
CA VAL A 20 27.94 14.81 6.98
C VAL A 20 27.93 13.57 6.08
N LEU A 21 29.02 13.46 5.36
CA LEU A 21 29.38 12.38 4.42
C LEU A 21 28.98 11.00 4.95
N ALA A 22 28.21 10.28 4.14
CA ALA A 22 28.15 8.82 4.17
C ALA A 22 28.62 8.28 2.80
N PRO A 23 29.39 7.19 2.75
CA PRO A 23 29.97 6.68 1.49
C PRO A 23 28.89 6.11 0.57
N GLN A 24 29.00 6.45 -0.69
CA GLN A 24 28.18 5.88 -1.77
C GLN A 24 28.47 4.39 -1.91
N PRO A 25 27.46 3.51 -2.04
CA PRO A 25 27.70 2.17 -2.52
C PRO A 25 27.98 2.22 -4.03
N SER A 26 29.18 1.82 -4.40
CA SER A 26 29.59 1.61 -5.79
C SER A 26 28.74 0.49 -6.40
N ALA A 27 27.93 0.81 -7.39
CA ALA A 27 27.28 -0.17 -8.25
C ALA A 27 28.34 -0.83 -9.15
N ALA A 28 28.92 -1.91 -8.69
CA ALA A 28 29.67 -2.82 -9.54
C ALA A 28 28.68 -3.72 -10.29
N ALA A 29 28.29 -3.32 -11.48
CA ALA A 29 27.59 -4.17 -12.42
C ALA A 29 28.59 -5.21 -12.98
N SER A 30 28.70 -6.36 -12.32
CA SER A 30 29.35 -7.53 -12.88
C SER A 30 28.42 -8.16 -13.91
N GLY A 31 28.71 -7.95 -15.19
CA GLY A 31 28.05 -8.63 -16.28
C GLY A 31 28.36 -10.13 -16.25
N VAL A 32 27.39 -10.93 -15.81
CA VAL A 32 27.43 -12.38 -15.97
C VAL A 32 26.91 -12.71 -17.37
N GLY A 33 27.84 -13.05 -18.27
CA GLY A 33 27.52 -13.57 -19.59
C GLY A 33 26.95 -14.98 -19.48
N TYR A 34 25.66 -15.13 -19.72
CA TYR A 34 25.05 -16.44 -19.92
C TYR A 34 25.39 -16.96 -21.32
N GLY A 35 26.37 -17.85 -21.37
CA GLY A 35 26.62 -18.71 -22.52
C GLY A 35 25.55 -19.80 -22.57
N ALA A 36 24.64 -19.71 -23.52
CA ALA A 36 23.71 -20.80 -23.80
C ALA A 36 24.45 -21.91 -24.53
N SER A 37 24.75 -23.00 -23.84
CA SER A 37 25.18 -24.26 -24.45
C SER A 37 23.97 -25.03 -24.94
N MET A 38 23.86 -25.21 -26.25
CA MET A 38 22.92 -26.16 -26.87
C MET A 38 23.51 -27.57 -26.93
N PRO A 39 22.75 -28.64 -26.71
CA PRO A 39 23.21 -30.00 -26.90
C PRO A 39 23.37 -30.32 -28.39
N ALA A 40 24.52 -30.91 -28.72
CA ALA A 40 24.79 -31.47 -30.03
C ALA A 40 24.22 -32.89 -30.13
N ASN A 41 23.47 -33.19 -31.20
CA ASN A 41 23.31 -34.56 -31.63
C ASN A 41 23.14 -34.71 -33.15
N SER A 42 24.05 -35.53 -33.68
CA SER A 42 24.02 -36.47 -34.81
C SER A 42 23.77 -35.94 -36.22
N THR A 43 24.82 -36.10 -37.01
CA THR A 43 24.91 -36.20 -38.47
C THR A 43 24.17 -37.45 -38.99
N PRO A 44 23.72 -37.47 -40.29
CA PRO A 44 24.57 -38.11 -41.31
C PRO A 44 24.70 -37.32 -42.62
N ALA A 45 25.66 -37.84 -43.41
CA ALA A 45 26.30 -37.26 -44.56
C ALA A 45 25.55 -37.41 -45.91
N SER A 46 26.04 -36.61 -46.88
CA SER A 46 26.16 -36.77 -48.34
C SER A 46 24.93 -36.52 -49.23
N SER A 47 25.02 -35.54 -50.07
CA SER A 47 25.42 -35.63 -51.49
C SER A 47 25.42 -34.27 -52.17
N VAL A 48 26.48 -34.00 -52.90
CA VAL A 48 26.69 -32.87 -53.80
C VAL A 48 25.84 -33.03 -55.02
N GLN A 49 25.07 -32.01 -55.38
CA GLN A 49 24.65 -31.77 -56.77
C GLN A 49 24.67 -30.25 -57.00
N THR A 50 25.57 -29.85 -57.89
CA THR A 50 25.59 -28.55 -58.54
C THR A 50 24.44 -28.46 -59.53
N ASP A 51 23.63 -27.40 -59.44
CA ASP A 51 22.96 -26.85 -60.62
C ASP A 51 22.77 -25.34 -60.51
N SER A 52 22.93 -24.71 -61.66
CA SER A 52 23.10 -23.30 -61.89
C SER A 52 21.77 -22.57 -62.11
N GLY A 53 21.63 -21.40 -61.53
CA GLY A 53 20.90 -20.28 -62.12
C GLY A 53 19.40 -20.19 -61.90
N GLN A 54 19.00 -19.63 -60.75
CA GLN A 54 17.79 -18.80 -60.64
C GLN A 54 17.83 -18.02 -59.34
N ALA A 55 17.24 -16.81 -59.30
CA ALA A 55 17.30 -15.83 -58.22
C ALA A 55 17.22 -16.46 -56.83
N ASN A 56 18.30 -16.39 -56.04
CA ASN A 56 18.63 -17.12 -54.82
C ASN A 56 17.59 -16.89 -53.67
N SER A 57 16.59 -17.70 -53.58
CA SER A 57 16.07 -18.13 -52.26
C SER A 57 16.98 -19.28 -51.80
N ALA A 58 17.92 -18.98 -50.92
CA ALA A 58 18.82 -19.99 -50.35
C ALA A 58 17.99 -21.13 -49.73
N SER A 59 18.37 -22.39 -50.05
CA SER A 59 17.62 -23.53 -49.49
C SER A 59 17.68 -23.48 -47.93
N PRO A 60 16.67 -23.93 -47.22
CA PRO A 60 16.67 -23.92 -45.74
C PRO A 60 17.91 -24.60 -45.14
N ASN A 61 18.49 -25.59 -45.84
CA ASN A 61 19.67 -26.32 -45.40
C ASN A 61 20.96 -25.47 -45.58
N SER A 62 21.06 -24.68 -46.64
CA SER A 62 22.22 -23.81 -46.85
C SER A 62 22.24 -22.69 -45.80
N VAL A 63 21.10 -22.12 -45.44
CA VAL A 63 21.01 -21.09 -44.37
C VAL A 63 21.41 -21.67 -43.01
N ARG A 64 20.95 -22.89 -42.67
CA ARG A 64 21.36 -23.59 -41.45
C ARG A 64 22.86 -23.86 -41.41
N GLN A 65 23.48 -24.19 -42.56
CA GLN A 65 24.92 -24.40 -42.67
C GLN A 65 25.68 -23.08 -42.43
N LEU A 66 25.29 -21.98 -43.08
CA LEU A 66 25.88 -20.66 -42.85
C LEU A 66 25.77 -20.25 -41.36
N TYR A 67 24.66 -20.52 -40.71
CA TYR A 67 24.45 -20.26 -39.28
C TYR A 67 25.41 -21.08 -38.39
N ARG A 68 25.60 -22.38 -38.69
CA ARG A 68 26.54 -23.25 -37.97
C ARG A 68 28.00 -22.78 -38.16
N GLN A 69 28.34 -22.23 -39.33
CA GLN A 69 29.65 -21.66 -39.66
C GLN A 69 29.86 -20.25 -39.05
N ARG A 70 28.89 -19.72 -38.28
CA ARG A 70 28.88 -18.38 -37.69
C ARG A 70 29.03 -17.24 -38.74
N ARG A 71 28.63 -17.50 -39.98
CA ARG A 71 28.64 -16.51 -41.07
C ARG A 71 27.39 -15.63 -41.01
N TRP A 72 27.30 -14.82 -39.95
CA TRP A 72 26.07 -14.09 -39.59
C TRP A 72 25.60 -13.13 -40.69
N SER A 73 26.52 -12.41 -41.34
CA SER A 73 26.17 -11.51 -42.42
C SER A 73 25.53 -12.24 -43.59
N ASP A 74 26.06 -13.45 -43.93
CA ASP A 74 25.56 -14.25 -45.03
C ASP A 74 24.19 -14.86 -44.73
N VAL A 75 23.93 -15.24 -43.48
CA VAL A 75 22.60 -15.67 -43.04
C VAL A 75 21.58 -14.53 -43.23
N VAL A 76 21.97 -13.29 -42.90
CA VAL A 76 21.09 -12.12 -43.06
C VAL A 76 20.82 -11.83 -44.52
N ALA A 77 21.84 -11.96 -45.38
CA ALA A 77 21.69 -11.74 -46.82
C ALA A 77 20.85 -12.85 -47.50
N ALA A 78 21.02 -14.11 -47.07
CA ALA A 78 20.29 -15.26 -47.60
C ALA A 78 18.80 -15.30 -47.26
N VAL A 79 18.37 -14.60 -46.23
CA VAL A 79 16.93 -14.54 -45.78
C VAL A 79 16.50 -13.06 -45.77
N PRO A 80 16.24 -12.43 -46.91
CA PRO A 80 15.78 -11.05 -46.96
C PRO A 80 14.38 -10.92 -46.32
N LEU A 81 14.08 -9.76 -45.76
CA LEU A 81 12.70 -9.49 -45.30
C LEU A 81 11.78 -9.29 -46.52
N PRO A 82 10.57 -9.85 -46.53
CA PRO A 82 9.67 -9.75 -47.65
C PRO A 82 9.22 -8.30 -47.86
N ALA A 83 9.28 -7.84 -49.12
CA ALA A 83 8.62 -6.62 -49.53
C ALA A 83 7.08 -6.81 -49.48
N ARG A 84 6.35 -5.69 -49.54
CA ARG A 84 4.89 -5.70 -49.49
C ARG A 84 4.32 -6.59 -50.62
N GLY A 85 3.57 -7.65 -50.26
CA GLY A 85 3.00 -8.59 -51.24
C GLY A 85 3.85 -9.80 -51.56
N GLN A 86 5.07 -9.91 -51.05
CA GLN A 86 5.92 -11.09 -51.24
C GLN A 86 5.61 -12.21 -50.21
N PRO A 87 5.84 -13.48 -50.56
CA PRO A 87 5.66 -14.58 -49.61
C PRO A 87 6.61 -14.46 -48.41
N ILE A 88 6.09 -14.76 -47.26
CA ILE A 88 6.86 -14.67 -46.01
C ILE A 88 7.78 -15.91 -45.89
N PRO A 89 9.06 -15.71 -45.59
CA PRO A 89 9.99 -16.83 -45.37
C PRO A 89 9.52 -17.78 -44.26
N PRO A 90 9.87 -19.07 -44.31
CA PRO A 90 9.56 -20.03 -43.27
C PRO A 90 9.94 -19.56 -41.86
N ALA A 91 9.17 -19.92 -40.85
CA ALA A 91 9.35 -19.52 -39.46
C ALA A 91 10.77 -19.72 -38.93
N ASP A 92 11.37 -20.89 -39.22
CA ASP A 92 12.72 -21.23 -38.77
C ASP A 92 13.79 -20.33 -39.40
N LEU A 93 13.63 -19.92 -40.68
CA LEU A 93 14.57 -19.04 -41.32
C LEU A 93 14.52 -17.63 -40.76
N LEU A 94 13.34 -17.13 -40.41
CA LEU A 94 13.19 -15.84 -39.75
C LEU A 94 13.81 -15.85 -38.34
N LEU A 95 13.74 -16.98 -37.61
CA LEU A 95 14.44 -17.14 -36.32
C LEU A 95 15.95 -17.09 -36.53
N LEU A 96 16.50 -17.86 -37.47
CA LEU A 96 17.94 -17.84 -37.76
C LEU A 96 18.44 -16.45 -38.17
N ARG A 97 17.66 -15.73 -39.01
CA ARG A 97 17.97 -14.33 -39.36
C ARG A 97 18.00 -13.44 -38.11
N SER A 98 16.99 -13.55 -37.24
CA SER A 98 16.92 -12.72 -36.03
C SER A 98 18.09 -12.99 -35.09
N PHE A 99 18.49 -14.25 -34.92
CA PHE A 99 19.66 -14.62 -34.12
C PHE A 99 20.96 -14.09 -34.73
N ALA A 100 21.14 -14.22 -36.06
CA ALA A 100 22.29 -13.68 -36.75
C ALA A 100 22.41 -12.15 -36.59
N LEU A 101 21.31 -11.43 -36.72
CA LEU A 101 21.26 -9.99 -36.47
C LEU A 101 21.59 -9.63 -35.01
N ALA A 102 21.14 -10.43 -34.04
CA ALA A 102 21.46 -10.24 -32.64
C ALA A 102 22.95 -10.48 -32.33
N GLN A 103 23.59 -11.46 -33.02
CA GLN A 103 25.04 -11.68 -32.94
C GLN A 103 25.84 -10.53 -33.55
N LEU A 104 25.33 -9.92 -34.61
CA LEU A 104 25.92 -8.71 -35.23
C LEU A 104 25.61 -7.43 -34.42
N SER A 105 25.02 -7.54 -33.23
CA SER A 105 24.58 -6.41 -32.40
C SER A 105 23.53 -5.50 -33.06
N ARG A 106 22.91 -5.94 -34.16
CA ARG A 106 21.83 -5.25 -34.88
C ARG A 106 20.46 -5.53 -34.24
N LEU A 107 20.32 -5.13 -32.96
CA LEU A 107 19.15 -5.49 -32.15
C LEU A 107 17.84 -4.88 -32.70
N ALA A 108 17.87 -3.69 -33.28
CA ALA A 108 16.69 -3.06 -33.87
C ALA A 108 16.15 -3.88 -35.06
N ASP A 109 17.04 -4.34 -35.94
CA ASP A 109 16.69 -5.14 -37.11
C ASP A 109 16.22 -6.54 -36.71
N SER A 110 16.84 -7.13 -35.68
CA SER A 110 16.39 -8.39 -35.07
C SER A 110 14.98 -8.26 -34.56
N ALA A 111 14.67 -7.22 -33.76
CA ALA A 111 13.34 -6.96 -33.24
C ALA A 111 12.31 -6.74 -34.36
N GLN A 112 12.67 -6.03 -35.44
CA GLN A 112 11.81 -5.83 -36.61
C GLN A 112 11.51 -7.17 -37.31
N THR A 113 12.52 -8.01 -37.51
CA THR A 113 12.36 -9.36 -38.09
C THR A 113 11.39 -10.19 -37.27
N LEU A 114 11.54 -10.21 -35.93
CA LEU A 114 10.69 -10.96 -35.03
C LEU A 114 9.25 -10.40 -34.95
N ARG A 115 9.06 -9.08 -35.06
CA ARG A 115 7.71 -8.47 -35.15
C ARG A 115 6.98 -8.88 -36.43
N ILE A 116 7.68 -8.93 -37.56
CA ILE A 116 7.12 -9.40 -38.83
C ILE A 116 6.76 -10.88 -38.69
N ALA A 117 7.66 -11.71 -38.19
CA ALA A 117 7.45 -13.13 -37.96
C ALA A 117 6.28 -13.41 -37.01
N ALA A 118 6.17 -12.69 -35.88
CA ALA A 118 5.09 -12.83 -34.91
C ALA A 118 3.70 -12.44 -35.46
N ARG A 119 3.66 -11.60 -36.48
CA ARG A 119 2.41 -11.27 -37.22
C ARG A 119 2.06 -12.37 -38.22
N ALA A 120 3.06 -12.93 -38.90
CA ALA A 120 2.87 -13.98 -39.88
C ALA A 120 2.52 -15.34 -39.24
N TYR A 121 3.12 -15.62 -38.10
CA TYR A 121 2.98 -16.87 -37.36
C TYR A 121 2.41 -16.61 -35.94
N PRO A 122 1.16 -16.15 -35.78
CA PRO A 122 0.62 -15.64 -34.51
C PRO A 122 0.48 -16.68 -33.41
N ARG A 123 0.50 -17.99 -33.77
CA ARG A 123 0.39 -19.12 -32.84
C ARG A 123 1.74 -19.72 -32.43
N ASP A 124 2.86 -19.24 -33.01
CA ASP A 124 4.20 -19.73 -32.67
C ASP A 124 4.76 -18.93 -31.48
N ALA A 125 4.87 -19.61 -30.32
CA ALA A 125 5.35 -19.02 -29.07
C ALA A 125 6.82 -18.57 -29.13
N ARG A 126 7.65 -19.12 -30.04
CA ARG A 126 9.07 -18.80 -30.17
C ARG A 126 9.29 -17.33 -30.51
N PHE A 127 8.47 -16.75 -31.39
CA PHE A 127 8.65 -15.35 -31.80
C PHE A 127 8.45 -14.35 -30.68
N PRO A 128 7.38 -14.38 -29.88
CA PRO A 128 7.29 -13.48 -28.74
C PRO A 128 8.36 -13.76 -27.69
N THR A 129 8.82 -14.99 -27.48
CA THR A 129 9.92 -15.32 -26.57
C THR A 129 11.24 -14.69 -27.03
N GLU A 130 11.62 -14.88 -28.29
CA GLU A 130 12.86 -14.32 -28.83
C GLU A 130 12.83 -12.79 -28.95
N LEU A 131 11.70 -12.23 -29.32
CA LEU A 131 11.51 -10.77 -29.31
C LEU A 131 11.67 -10.20 -27.90
N ALA A 132 11.18 -10.90 -26.89
CA ALA A 132 11.39 -10.52 -25.49
C ALA A 132 12.87 -10.55 -25.13
N GLY A 133 13.65 -11.54 -25.64
CA GLY A 133 15.11 -11.61 -25.46
C GLY A 133 15.83 -10.41 -26.06
N VAL A 134 15.45 -9.98 -27.25
CA VAL A 134 16.03 -8.79 -27.89
C VAL A 134 15.68 -7.52 -27.10
N LEU A 135 14.42 -7.36 -26.68
CA LEU A 135 13.98 -6.20 -25.90
C LEU A 135 14.61 -6.16 -24.50
N TYR A 136 14.83 -7.33 -23.90
CA TYR A 136 15.58 -7.45 -22.64
C TYR A 136 17.01 -6.90 -22.77
N ARG A 137 17.72 -7.25 -23.85
CA ARG A 137 19.05 -6.69 -24.13
C ARG A 137 19.01 -5.17 -24.35
N GLN A 138 17.90 -4.64 -24.84
CA GLN A 138 17.66 -3.20 -24.98
C GLN A 138 17.15 -2.56 -23.67
N LYS A 139 17.02 -3.31 -22.57
CA LYS A 139 16.48 -2.87 -21.27
C LYS A 139 15.00 -2.43 -21.32
N HIS A 140 14.26 -2.85 -22.34
CA HIS A 140 12.80 -2.63 -22.45
C HIS A 140 12.02 -3.71 -21.71
N TYR A 141 12.25 -3.83 -20.40
CA TYR A 141 11.76 -4.93 -19.57
C TYR A 141 10.23 -5.07 -19.57
N ALA A 142 9.50 -3.95 -19.53
CA ALA A 142 8.04 -3.97 -19.53
C ALA A 142 7.45 -4.58 -20.82
N GLU A 143 8.06 -4.32 -21.98
CA GLU A 143 7.67 -4.93 -23.25
C GLU A 143 8.04 -6.39 -23.31
N ALA A 144 9.24 -6.74 -22.85
CA ALA A 144 9.71 -8.12 -22.75
C ALA A 144 8.75 -8.96 -21.91
N ALA A 145 8.36 -8.50 -20.71
CA ALA A 145 7.39 -9.19 -19.85
C ALA A 145 6.04 -9.40 -20.54
N ARG A 146 5.51 -8.39 -21.26
CA ARG A 146 4.24 -8.54 -22.01
C ARG A 146 4.32 -9.63 -23.08
N LEU A 147 5.46 -9.71 -23.78
CA LEU A 147 5.68 -10.73 -24.82
C LEU A 147 5.85 -12.11 -24.23
N LEU A 148 6.57 -12.27 -23.12
CA LEU A 148 6.72 -13.53 -22.42
C LEU A 148 5.36 -14.04 -21.89
N ARG A 149 4.52 -13.16 -21.32
CA ARG A 149 3.14 -13.51 -20.96
C ARG A 149 2.32 -13.96 -22.17
N ARG A 150 2.54 -13.37 -23.38
CA ARG A 150 1.92 -13.83 -24.62
C ARG A 150 2.46 -15.22 -25.02
N ALA A 151 3.77 -15.42 -24.93
CA ALA A 151 4.40 -16.72 -25.23
C ALA A 151 3.84 -17.83 -24.34
N LEU A 152 3.72 -17.58 -23.02
CA LEU A 152 3.17 -18.53 -22.06
C LEU A 152 1.66 -18.80 -22.26
N ARG A 153 0.88 -17.87 -22.82
CA ARG A 153 -0.49 -18.18 -23.25
C ARG A 153 -0.55 -19.13 -24.44
N LEU A 154 0.46 -19.09 -25.31
CA LEU A 154 0.56 -20.01 -26.46
C LEU A 154 1.18 -21.35 -26.07
N SER A 155 2.14 -21.34 -25.16
CA SER A 155 2.84 -22.53 -24.63
C SER A 155 2.93 -22.46 -23.09
N PRO A 156 1.87 -22.89 -22.35
CA PRO A 156 1.82 -22.75 -20.88
C PRO A 156 2.87 -23.56 -20.11
N ARG A 157 3.48 -24.57 -20.74
CA ARG A 157 4.51 -25.45 -20.15
C ARG A 157 5.93 -25.10 -20.59
N ASP A 158 6.14 -23.91 -21.14
CA ASP A 158 7.48 -23.45 -21.53
C ASP A 158 8.22 -22.92 -20.29
N ASP A 159 9.03 -23.80 -19.67
CA ASP A 159 9.80 -23.49 -18.46
C ASP A 159 10.86 -22.43 -18.73
N TYR A 160 11.40 -22.36 -19.96
CA TYR A 160 12.34 -21.30 -20.35
C TYR A 160 11.68 -19.93 -20.36
N ALA A 161 10.54 -19.81 -21.05
CA ALA A 161 9.80 -18.55 -21.10
C ALA A 161 9.32 -18.13 -19.70
N ARG A 162 8.93 -19.09 -18.84
CA ARG A 162 8.52 -18.87 -17.46
C ARG A 162 9.69 -18.37 -16.59
N ASN A 163 10.82 -19.06 -16.64
CA ASN A 163 12.03 -18.62 -15.94
C ASN A 163 12.47 -17.22 -16.38
N PHE A 164 12.41 -16.97 -17.67
CA PHE A 164 12.77 -15.67 -18.22
C PHE A 164 11.80 -14.56 -17.77
N LEU A 165 10.50 -14.84 -17.75
CA LEU A 165 9.50 -13.89 -17.24
C LEU A 165 9.76 -13.55 -15.78
N GLY A 166 9.97 -14.55 -14.91
CA GLY A 166 10.33 -14.34 -13.52
C GLY A 166 11.58 -13.48 -13.34
N THR A 167 12.61 -13.70 -14.18
CA THR A 167 13.82 -12.87 -14.19
C THR A 167 13.52 -11.42 -14.58
N VAL A 168 12.69 -11.20 -15.59
CA VAL A 168 12.31 -9.85 -16.03
C VAL A 168 11.48 -9.14 -14.97
N ASP A 169 10.53 -9.81 -14.34
CA ASP A 169 9.70 -9.23 -13.27
C ASP A 169 10.55 -8.93 -12.02
N PHE A 170 11.53 -9.78 -11.69
CA PHE A 170 12.50 -9.53 -10.63
C PHE A 170 13.33 -8.27 -10.88
N LEU A 171 13.88 -8.11 -12.09
CA LEU A 171 14.66 -6.92 -12.47
C LEU A 171 13.82 -5.63 -12.49
N GLN A 172 12.50 -5.74 -12.59
CA GLN A 172 11.57 -4.62 -12.45
C GLN A 172 11.20 -4.33 -10.97
N GLY A 173 11.76 -5.08 -10.01
CA GLY A 173 11.46 -4.94 -8.59
C GLY A 173 10.11 -5.52 -8.17
N ASN A 174 9.53 -6.43 -8.98
CA ASN A 174 8.27 -7.10 -8.68
C ASN A 174 8.54 -8.54 -8.23
N LEU A 175 8.98 -8.71 -6.98
CA LEU A 175 9.33 -10.01 -6.43
C LEU A 175 8.12 -10.95 -6.34
N ASP A 176 6.92 -10.43 -6.02
CA ASP A 176 5.69 -11.24 -6.01
C ASP A 176 5.41 -11.89 -7.37
N ALA A 177 5.50 -11.12 -8.46
CA ALA A 177 5.32 -11.66 -9.81
C ALA A 177 6.43 -12.62 -10.18
N ALA A 178 7.68 -12.30 -9.86
CA ALA A 178 8.82 -13.17 -10.12
C ALA A 178 8.66 -14.52 -9.42
N LEU A 179 8.30 -14.55 -8.13
CA LEU A 179 8.04 -15.78 -7.39
C LEU A 179 6.84 -16.56 -7.94
N ALA A 180 5.77 -15.86 -8.37
CA ALA A 180 4.61 -16.51 -9.00
C ALA A 180 4.98 -17.27 -10.28
N ASP A 181 5.91 -16.71 -11.07
CA ASP A 181 6.38 -17.34 -12.30
C ASP A 181 7.48 -18.39 -12.05
N TRP A 182 8.36 -18.21 -11.09
CA TRP A 182 9.43 -19.15 -10.77
C TRP A 182 8.97 -20.37 -9.98
N ASN A 183 8.02 -20.25 -9.05
CA ASN A 183 7.61 -21.37 -8.20
C ASN A 183 7.08 -22.60 -8.95
N PRO A 184 6.31 -22.48 -10.06
CA PRO A 184 5.89 -23.65 -10.85
C PRO A 184 7.04 -24.47 -11.43
N ILE A 185 8.24 -23.89 -11.56
CA ILE A 185 9.47 -24.55 -12.03
C ILE A 185 10.47 -24.79 -10.89
N ALA A 186 9.99 -24.82 -9.63
CA ALA A 186 10.76 -25.05 -8.43
C ALA A 186 11.94 -24.07 -8.25
N ARG A 187 11.72 -22.78 -8.51
CA ARG A 187 12.69 -21.70 -8.33
C ARG A 187 12.09 -20.54 -7.51
N PRO A 188 12.92 -19.65 -6.92
CA PRO A 188 14.38 -19.77 -6.72
C PRO A 188 14.72 -20.76 -5.60
N VAL A 189 15.82 -21.49 -5.72
CA VAL A 189 16.36 -22.34 -4.65
C VAL A 189 17.30 -21.49 -3.79
N LEU A 190 17.14 -21.55 -2.48
CA LEU A 190 17.96 -20.80 -1.52
C LEU A 190 19.00 -21.71 -0.87
N ASP A 191 20.27 -21.31 -0.89
CA ASP A 191 21.35 -21.99 -0.16
C ASP A 191 21.67 -21.30 1.16
N ASP A 192 21.43 -20.00 1.26
CA ASP A 192 21.77 -19.20 2.41
C ASP A 192 20.74 -18.07 2.63
N GLN A 193 20.56 -17.71 3.90
CA GLN A 193 19.75 -16.57 4.32
C GLN A 193 20.50 -15.73 5.32
N GLN A 194 20.56 -14.44 5.08
CA GLN A 194 21.20 -13.48 5.96
C GLN A 194 20.27 -12.31 6.29
N ILE A 195 20.15 -11.97 7.58
CA ILE A 195 19.38 -10.80 8.04
C ILE A 195 20.38 -9.70 8.41
N VAL A 196 20.27 -8.54 7.77
CA VAL A 196 21.24 -7.43 7.89
C VAL A 196 20.53 -6.12 8.22
N PRO A 197 20.93 -5.42 9.30
CA PRO A 197 21.75 -5.90 10.41
C PRO A 197 21.06 -6.99 11.22
N ALA A 198 21.84 -7.84 11.92
CA ALA A 198 21.27 -8.88 12.78
C ALA A 198 20.40 -8.23 13.89
N PRO A 199 19.10 -8.54 13.96
CA PRO A 199 18.21 -7.89 14.91
C PRO A 199 18.36 -8.47 16.32
N SER A 200 18.24 -7.62 17.33
CA SER A 200 18.23 -8.02 18.74
C SER A 200 16.86 -8.53 19.16
N LEU A 201 16.40 -9.64 18.59
CA LEU A 201 15.11 -10.30 18.89
C LEU A 201 15.35 -11.73 19.38
N PRO A 202 14.38 -12.37 20.06
CA PRO A 202 14.48 -13.78 20.42
C PRO A 202 14.72 -14.65 19.18
N PRO A 203 15.74 -15.53 19.16
CA PRO A 203 16.07 -16.36 17.99
C PRO A 203 14.87 -17.16 17.46
N LEU A 204 14.12 -17.79 18.35
CA LEU A 204 12.92 -18.57 17.99
C LEU A 204 11.85 -17.72 17.26
N LEU A 205 11.72 -16.43 17.60
CA LEU A 205 10.80 -15.52 16.92
C LEU A 205 11.31 -15.20 15.51
N LEU A 206 12.61 -14.95 15.36
CA LEU A 206 13.24 -14.71 14.06
C LEU A 206 13.10 -15.91 13.12
N ASP A 207 13.38 -17.13 13.62
CA ASP A 207 13.25 -18.35 12.83
C ASP A 207 11.81 -18.61 12.36
N ARG A 208 10.82 -18.14 13.13
CA ARG A 208 9.41 -18.28 12.76
C ARG A 208 8.94 -17.22 11.77
N ILE A 209 9.49 -15.99 11.84
CA ILE A 209 9.18 -14.90 10.89
C ILE A 209 9.88 -15.15 9.56
N PHE A 210 11.13 -15.58 9.62
CA PHE A 210 11.98 -15.81 8.45
C PHE A 210 12.38 -17.29 8.36
N PRO A 211 11.41 -18.20 8.09
CA PRO A 211 11.70 -19.62 8.03
C PRO A 211 12.59 -19.92 6.83
N PHE A 212 13.71 -20.59 7.10
CA PHE A 212 14.70 -20.95 6.09
C PHE A 212 15.14 -22.41 6.23
N SER A 213 15.33 -23.05 5.08
CA SER A 213 15.97 -24.37 4.99
C SER A 213 16.90 -24.37 3.77
N PRO A 214 18.19 -24.68 3.93
CA PRO A 214 19.12 -24.75 2.80
C PRO A 214 18.62 -25.71 1.71
N GLY A 215 18.80 -25.33 0.44
CA GLY A 215 18.33 -26.13 -0.69
C GLY A 215 16.81 -26.09 -0.91
N SER A 216 16.06 -25.29 -0.16
CA SER A 216 14.61 -25.16 -0.33
C SER A 216 14.23 -24.08 -1.36
N VAL A 217 13.05 -24.24 -1.97
CA VAL A 217 12.48 -23.24 -2.88
C VAL A 217 11.85 -22.10 -2.06
N TYR A 218 12.25 -20.86 -2.34
CA TYR A 218 11.59 -19.69 -1.75
C TYR A 218 10.25 -19.43 -2.42
N THR A 219 9.19 -19.72 -1.70
CA THR A 219 7.84 -19.67 -2.25
C THR A 219 7.17 -18.30 -2.06
N LEU A 220 6.34 -17.91 -3.02
CA LEU A 220 5.46 -16.74 -2.91
C LEU A 220 4.62 -16.78 -1.62
N ARG A 221 4.20 -17.98 -1.20
CA ARG A 221 3.45 -18.15 0.05
C ARG A 221 4.28 -17.77 1.27
N GLN A 222 5.52 -18.23 1.36
CA GLN A 222 6.44 -17.88 2.47
C GLN A 222 6.68 -16.37 2.49
N TYR A 223 7.04 -15.78 1.35
CA TYR A 223 7.22 -14.33 1.21
C TYR A 223 6.02 -13.54 1.75
N ARG A 224 4.81 -13.88 1.30
CA ARG A 224 3.58 -13.18 1.72
C ARG A 224 3.22 -13.39 3.19
N VAL A 225 3.45 -14.58 3.73
CA VAL A 225 3.25 -14.85 5.17
C VAL A 225 4.21 -14.01 6.00
N THR A 226 5.49 -13.96 5.62
CA THR A 226 6.49 -13.12 6.29
C THR A 226 6.09 -11.64 6.25
N GLN A 227 5.67 -11.10 5.08
CA GLN A 227 5.21 -9.73 4.98
C GLN A 227 3.97 -9.45 5.86
N ALA A 228 3.01 -10.38 5.92
CA ALA A 228 1.81 -10.25 6.75
C ALA A 228 2.14 -10.30 8.26
N GLN A 229 3.06 -11.18 8.67
CA GLN A 229 3.55 -11.24 10.05
C GLN A 229 4.28 -9.96 10.47
N LEU A 230 5.11 -9.41 9.58
CA LEU A 230 5.80 -8.13 9.80
C LEU A 230 4.82 -6.95 9.89
N ALA A 231 3.74 -6.97 9.12
CA ALA A 231 2.68 -5.98 9.24
C ALA A 231 1.89 -6.10 10.55
N LEU A 232 1.67 -7.32 11.05
CA LEU A 232 1.02 -7.55 12.34
C LEU A 232 1.93 -7.18 13.52
N GLN A 233 3.21 -7.52 13.42
CA GLN A 233 4.22 -7.28 14.44
C GLN A 233 5.16 -6.16 13.97
N PRO A 234 4.95 -4.90 14.37
CA PRO A 234 5.79 -3.79 13.93
C PRO A 234 7.17 -3.83 14.60
N LEU A 235 7.96 -4.84 14.26
CA LEU A 235 9.30 -5.07 14.82
C LEU A 235 10.37 -4.21 14.18
N PHE A 236 10.13 -3.81 12.91
CA PHE A 236 11.05 -3.02 12.10
C PHE A 236 10.31 -1.85 11.45
N ALA A 237 11.03 -0.75 11.23
CA ALA A 237 10.51 0.39 10.49
C ALA A 237 10.35 0.08 9.00
N ALA A 238 11.24 -0.76 8.45
CA ALA A 238 11.12 -1.29 7.10
C ALA A 238 11.86 -2.63 6.97
N VAL A 239 11.41 -3.47 6.06
CA VAL A 239 12.06 -4.72 5.65
C VAL A 239 12.01 -4.81 4.13
N SER A 240 13.12 -5.25 3.53
CA SER A 240 13.19 -5.54 2.09
C SER A 240 14.01 -6.79 1.84
N ASP A 241 13.53 -7.62 0.91
CA ASP A 241 14.18 -8.84 0.50
C ASP A 241 15.00 -8.61 -0.76
N GLU A 242 16.25 -9.06 -0.75
CA GLU A 242 17.16 -9.07 -1.89
C GLU A 242 17.56 -10.50 -2.18
N LEU A 243 17.29 -10.97 -3.41
CA LEU A 243 17.75 -12.26 -3.89
C LEU A 243 19.06 -12.08 -4.66
N GLN A 244 20.15 -12.59 -4.12
CA GLN A 244 21.47 -12.52 -4.73
C GLN A 244 21.79 -13.83 -5.46
N PRO A 245 21.93 -13.83 -6.82
CA PRO A 245 22.24 -15.04 -7.55
C PRO A 245 23.64 -15.55 -7.21
N GLN A 246 23.80 -16.87 -7.10
CA GLN A 246 25.04 -17.58 -6.87
C GLN A 246 25.54 -18.23 -8.18
N PRO A 247 26.83 -18.57 -8.30
CA PRO A 247 27.40 -19.16 -9.52
C PRO A 247 26.79 -20.53 -9.91
N ASP A 248 26.26 -21.27 -8.95
CA ASP A 248 25.61 -22.57 -9.12
C ASP A 248 24.14 -22.48 -9.61
N GLY A 249 23.62 -21.27 -9.77
CA GLY A 249 22.25 -21.00 -10.19
C GLY A 249 21.23 -20.99 -9.04
N HIS A 250 21.70 -21.12 -7.81
CA HIS A 250 20.93 -20.91 -6.59
C HIS A 250 20.94 -19.44 -6.17
N PHE A 251 20.29 -19.13 -5.05
CA PHE A 251 20.19 -17.76 -4.55
C PHE A 251 20.54 -17.71 -3.05
N ARG A 252 21.12 -16.58 -2.65
CA ARG A 252 21.18 -16.15 -1.26
C ARG A 252 20.06 -15.13 -1.03
N LEU A 253 19.28 -15.31 0.03
CA LEU A 253 18.30 -14.32 0.47
C LEU A 253 18.95 -13.39 1.49
N ILE A 254 19.03 -12.10 1.17
CA ILE A 254 19.46 -11.07 2.10
C ILE A 254 18.22 -10.28 2.51
N VAL A 255 17.88 -10.36 3.80
CA VAL A 255 16.78 -9.60 4.39
C VAL A 255 17.35 -8.33 5.02
N HIS A 256 17.14 -7.20 4.38
CA HIS A 256 17.54 -5.91 4.91
C HIS A 256 16.48 -5.40 5.87
N THR A 257 16.87 -5.20 7.13
CA THR A 257 15.98 -4.69 8.18
C THR A 257 16.38 -3.29 8.59
N ILE A 258 15.42 -2.39 8.72
CA ILE A 258 15.62 -1.07 9.31
C ILE A 258 14.94 -1.10 10.68
N PRO A 259 15.70 -1.12 11.79
CA PRO A 259 15.10 -1.09 13.12
C PRO A 259 14.41 0.25 13.37
N HIS A 260 13.38 0.25 14.21
CA HIS A 260 12.82 1.51 14.71
C HIS A 260 13.88 2.31 15.46
N PRO A 261 13.92 3.63 15.34
CA PRO A 261 14.86 4.46 16.08
C PRO A 261 14.63 4.30 17.59
N GLY A 262 15.69 3.99 18.30
CA GLY A 262 15.67 3.83 19.75
C GLY A 262 16.48 4.92 20.46
N TRP A 263 16.18 5.20 21.73
CA TRP A 263 16.89 6.20 22.52
C TRP A 263 18.40 5.92 22.68
N ARG A 264 18.79 4.63 22.57
CA ARG A 264 20.20 4.22 22.68
C ARG A 264 20.91 4.13 21.33
N THR A 265 20.18 3.83 20.25
CA THR A 265 20.76 3.53 18.93
C THR A 265 20.72 4.73 18.00
N ALA A 266 19.65 5.53 18.06
CA ALA A 266 19.43 6.70 17.22
C ALA A 266 18.67 7.80 17.99
N PRO A 267 19.27 8.42 19.03
CA PRO A 267 18.55 9.32 19.93
C PRO A 267 17.96 10.55 19.22
N VAL A 268 18.67 11.11 18.24
CA VAL A 268 18.17 12.27 17.47
C VAL A 268 16.96 11.87 16.62
N ALA A 269 17.03 10.75 15.91
CA ALA A 269 15.90 10.29 15.09
C ALA A 269 14.68 9.95 15.96
N ASN A 270 14.90 9.34 17.12
CA ASN A 270 13.83 9.05 18.06
C ASN A 270 13.22 10.30 18.69
N LEU A 271 14.03 11.31 18.99
CA LEU A 271 13.56 12.61 19.45
C LEU A 271 12.70 13.29 18.38
N LEU A 272 13.16 13.32 17.12
CA LEU A 272 12.40 13.88 15.99
C LEU A 272 11.08 13.12 15.78
N SER A 273 11.10 11.80 15.87
CA SER A 273 9.89 10.99 15.81
C SER A 273 8.92 11.31 16.95
N THR A 274 9.42 11.44 18.17
CA THR A 274 8.60 11.81 19.35
C THR A 274 7.99 13.20 19.22
N LEU A 275 8.72 14.17 18.66
CA LEU A 275 8.30 15.55 18.55
C LEU A 275 7.54 15.90 17.26
N ARG A 276 7.33 14.93 16.37
CA ARG A 276 6.69 15.17 15.06
C ARG A 276 5.31 15.82 15.14
N SER A 277 4.55 15.54 16.20
CA SER A 277 3.22 16.11 16.46
C SER A 277 3.24 17.40 17.28
N LEU A 278 4.42 17.95 17.61
CA LEU A 278 4.56 19.16 18.42
C LEU A 278 3.82 20.39 17.85
N PRO A 279 3.78 20.63 16.52
CA PRO A 279 2.98 21.72 15.96
C PRO A 279 1.50 21.65 16.30
N TYR A 280 1.04 20.50 16.78
CA TYR A 280 -0.34 20.21 17.17
C TYR A 280 -0.52 20.10 18.68
N GLN A 281 0.44 20.57 19.45
CA GLN A 281 0.48 20.45 20.91
C GLN A 281 0.35 18.97 21.34
N ALA A 282 1.09 18.10 20.67
CA ALA A 282 1.11 16.67 20.95
C ALA A 282 2.52 16.10 20.80
N VAL A 283 2.77 14.96 21.40
CA VAL A 283 3.99 14.15 21.24
C VAL A 283 3.64 12.68 21.11
N ASP A 284 4.51 11.93 20.44
CA ASP A 284 4.34 10.51 20.13
C ASP A 284 5.53 9.69 20.70
N PRO A 285 5.64 9.47 22.01
CA PRO A 285 6.67 8.60 22.55
C PRO A 285 6.43 7.16 22.16
N GLU A 286 7.41 6.56 21.49
CA GLU A 286 7.36 5.17 21.03
C GLU A 286 8.55 4.39 21.60
N PHE A 287 8.28 3.20 22.10
CA PHE A 287 9.25 2.29 22.68
C PHE A 287 9.12 0.93 22.00
N TRP A 288 10.10 0.59 21.20
CA TRP A 288 10.12 -0.62 20.39
C TRP A 288 11.04 -1.67 21.00
N ASN A 289 10.67 -2.94 20.89
CA ASN A 289 11.46 -4.08 21.29
C ASN A 289 12.00 -3.96 22.72
N LEU A 290 11.12 -3.65 23.68
CA LEU A 290 11.48 -3.47 25.08
C LEU A 290 12.19 -4.72 25.62
N ARG A 291 13.39 -4.54 26.19
CA ARG A 291 14.23 -5.63 26.72
C ARG A 291 14.50 -6.77 25.73
N HIS A 292 14.52 -6.49 24.43
CA HIS A 292 14.72 -7.49 23.36
C HIS A 292 13.64 -8.60 23.32
N SER A 293 12.43 -8.31 23.79
CA SER A 293 11.31 -9.25 23.92
C SER A 293 10.24 -9.10 22.84
N ALA A 294 10.47 -8.25 21.83
CA ALA A 294 9.49 -7.88 20.81
C ALA A 294 8.23 -7.14 21.35
N VAL A 295 8.25 -6.75 22.63
CA VAL A 295 7.19 -5.92 23.24
C VAL A 295 7.36 -4.48 22.77
N SER A 296 6.28 -3.86 22.34
CA SER A 296 6.25 -2.46 21.92
C SER A 296 5.22 -1.67 22.73
N LEU A 297 5.55 -0.43 23.08
CA LEU A 297 4.65 0.54 23.69
C LEU A 297 4.62 1.78 22.81
N VAL A 298 3.44 2.06 22.24
CA VAL A 298 3.18 3.26 21.43
C VAL A 298 2.25 4.16 22.22
N THR A 299 2.62 5.42 22.37
CA THR A 299 1.84 6.40 23.14
C THR A 299 1.61 7.66 22.30
N TYR A 300 0.52 8.36 22.60
CA TYR A 300 0.21 9.65 22.05
C TYR A 300 -0.33 10.55 23.16
N LEU A 301 0.29 11.72 23.35
CA LEU A 301 -0.05 12.69 24.38
C LEU A 301 -0.38 14.02 23.70
N ARG A 302 -1.57 14.56 23.94
CA ARG A 302 -2.05 15.85 23.42
C ARG A 302 -2.59 16.72 24.52
N TRP A 303 -2.26 18.04 24.49
CA TRP A 303 -2.60 18.99 25.57
C TRP A 303 -3.14 20.32 25.08
N ASP A 304 -3.74 20.39 23.91
CA ASP A 304 -4.31 21.65 23.44
C ASP A 304 -5.51 22.12 24.28
N ALA A 305 -5.86 23.39 24.15
CA ALA A 305 -6.91 24.01 24.95
C ALA A 305 -8.30 23.37 24.78
N GLN A 306 -8.58 22.76 23.64
CA GLN A 306 -9.87 22.16 23.33
C GLN A 306 -9.87 20.64 23.44
N LYS A 307 -8.68 20.02 23.51
CA LYS A 307 -8.55 18.57 23.56
C LYS A 307 -7.30 18.15 24.34
N ARG A 308 -7.53 17.38 25.39
CA ARG A 308 -6.49 16.68 26.14
C ARG A 308 -6.68 15.20 25.96
N MET A 309 -5.64 14.49 25.53
CA MET A 309 -5.76 13.08 25.23
C MET A 309 -4.47 12.33 25.55
N ILE A 310 -4.64 11.16 26.12
CA ILE A 310 -3.57 10.17 26.32
C ILE A 310 -4.05 8.88 25.69
N THR A 311 -3.34 8.35 24.71
CA THR A 311 -3.51 6.99 24.26
C THR A 311 -2.24 6.19 24.47
N ALA A 312 -2.38 4.93 24.82
CA ALA A 312 -1.26 3.99 24.94
C ALA A 312 -1.69 2.62 24.46
N GLN A 313 -0.84 2.00 23.67
CA GLN A 313 -0.99 0.62 23.23
C GLN A 313 0.29 -0.15 23.54
N LEU A 314 0.17 -1.16 24.40
CA LEU A 314 1.21 -2.13 24.67
C LEU A 314 0.93 -3.39 23.86
N GLY A 315 1.84 -3.81 23.00
CA GLY A 315 1.66 -4.98 22.14
C GLY A 315 2.83 -5.96 22.22
N SER A 316 2.53 -7.26 22.13
CA SER A 316 3.51 -8.33 22.18
C SER A 316 3.07 -9.53 21.35
N PRO A 317 3.95 -10.21 20.61
CA PRO A 317 3.69 -11.56 20.14
C PRO A 317 3.49 -12.50 21.34
N ILE A 318 2.56 -13.46 21.25
CA ILE A 318 2.31 -14.40 22.36
C ILE A 318 3.11 -15.68 22.17
N ARG A 319 2.71 -16.52 21.24
CA ARG A 319 3.30 -17.84 20.98
C ARG A 319 3.94 -17.94 19.60
N SER A 320 3.41 -17.17 18.67
CA SER A 320 3.74 -17.18 17.25
C SER A 320 3.74 -15.76 16.73
N PRO A 321 4.52 -15.42 15.68
CA PRO A 321 4.42 -14.13 15.01
C PRO A 321 3.04 -13.87 14.38
N ASP A 322 2.20 -14.90 14.21
CA ASP A 322 0.82 -14.78 13.74
C ASP A 322 -0.15 -14.26 14.82
N GLN A 323 0.28 -14.19 16.08
CA GLN A 323 -0.57 -13.81 17.21
C GLN A 323 0.04 -12.62 17.96
N ARG A 324 -0.76 -11.57 18.17
CA ARG A 324 -0.37 -10.38 18.94
C ARG A 324 -1.41 -10.09 20.02
N LEU A 325 -0.97 -10.07 21.26
CA LEU A 325 -1.74 -9.52 22.38
C LEU A 325 -1.51 -8.02 22.46
N HIS A 326 -2.56 -7.25 22.73
CA HIS A 326 -2.42 -5.83 23.00
C HIS A 326 -3.28 -5.36 24.16
N LEU A 327 -2.78 -4.37 24.89
CA LEU A 327 -3.50 -3.62 25.91
C LEU A 327 -3.65 -2.18 25.43
N ASP A 328 -4.87 -1.67 25.43
CA ASP A 328 -5.19 -0.34 24.94
C ASP A 328 -5.71 0.54 26.09
N LEU A 329 -5.21 1.77 26.14
CA LEU A 329 -5.71 2.85 26.99
C LEU A 329 -6.04 4.06 26.13
N ASP A 330 -7.21 4.66 26.35
CA ASP A 330 -7.63 5.91 25.69
C ASP A 330 -8.33 6.77 26.74
N ALA A 331 -7.68 7.84 27.19
CA ALA A 331 -8.23 8.81 28.11
C ALA A 331 -8.24 10.19 27.43
N ARG A 332 -9.41 10.80 27.34
CA ARG A 332 -9.57 12.09 26.66
C ARG A 332 -10.56 13.01 27.37
N ASN A 333 -10.28 14.30 27.25
CA ASN A 333 -11.17 15.39 27.61
C ASN A 333 -11.27 16.32 26.40
N GLU A 334 -12.45 16.41 25.80
CA GLU A 334 -12.68 17.09 24.52
C GLU A 334 -13.83 18.09 24.65
N ASN A 335 -13.63 19.28 24.09
CA ASN A 335 -14.66 20.27 23.92
C ASN A 335 -15.31 20.11 22.55
N TRP A 336 -16.64 20.08 22.53
CA TRP A 336 -17.45 19.91 21.32
C TRP A 336 -18.28 21.16 21.03
N ASN A 337 -18.51 21.40 19.76
CA ASN A 337 -19.45 22.41 19.27
C ASN A 337 -20.39 21.73 18.27
N LEU A 338 -21.62 21.47 18.72
CA LEU A 338 -22.66 20.82 17.94
C LEU A 338 -23.63 21.83 17.30
N THR A 339 -23.35 23.11 17.37
CA THR A 339 -24.22 24.19 16.89
C THR A 339 -24.70 23.93 15.47
N ARG A 340 -23.79 23.55 14.57
CA ARG A 340 -24.12 23.29 13.18
C ARG A 340 -24.82 21.93 12.97
N THR A 341 -24.44 20.92 13.72
CA THR A 341 -24.97 19.55 13.55
C THR A 341 -26.36 19.36 14.11
N LEU A 342 -26.77 20.15 15.11
CA LEU A 342 -28.11 20.12 15.70
C LEU A 342 -29.12 21.01 14.94
N THR A 343 -28.70 21.75 13.94
CA THR A 343 -29.57 22.64 13.17
C THR A 343 -29.87 22.02 11.80
N ALA A 344 -31.13 21.86 11.47
CA ALA A 344 -31.55 21.40 10.13
C ALA A 344 -30.98 22.35 9.05
N ASN A 345 -30.33 21.79 8.02
CA ASN A 345 -29.66 22.55 6.96
C ASN A 345 -28.49 23.46 7.43
N ALA A 346 -27.88 23.12 8.54
CA ALA A 346 -26.80 23.90 9.16
C ALA A 346 -25.61 24.23 8.24
N SER A 347 -25.37 23.46 7.19
CA SER A 347 -24.32 23.73 6.22
C SER A 347 -24.54 24.98 5.37
N ILE A 348 -25.74 25.53 5.34
CA ILE A 348 -26.15 26.71 4.52
C ILE A 348 -26.22 27.98 5.38
N VAL A 349 -26.51 27.84 6.68
CA VAL A 349 -26.67 28.97 7.60
C VAL A 349 -25.34 29.36 8.22
N PRO A 350 -24.98 30.66 8.27
CA PRO A 350 -23.77 31.10 8.97
C PRO A 350 -23.82 30.74 10.45
N VAL A 351 -22.72 30.18 10.98
CA VAL A 351 -22.64 29.70 12.38
C VAL A 351 -22.94 30.81 13.39
N ALA A 352 -22.58 32.06 13.09
CA ALA A 352 -22.82 33.20 13.95
C ALA A 352 -24.31 33.50 14.22
N THR A 353 -25.22 33.01 13.39
CA THR A 353 -26.66 33.19 13.52
C THR A 353 -27.34 32.02 14.24
N LEU A 354 -26.62 30.94 14.54
CA LEU A 354 -27.16 29.76 15.23
C LEU A 354 -27.04 29.87 16.75
N GLN A 355 -27.98 29.27 17.46
CA GLN A 355 -27.88 29.17 18.93
C GLN A 355 -26.69 28.26 19.30
N PRO A 356 -25.82 28.67 20.23
CA PRO A 356 -24.67 27.87 20.64
C PRO A 356 -25.10 26.53 21.23
N ALA A 357 -24.49 25.43 20.73
CA ALA A 357 -24.63 24.10 21.28
C ALA A 357 -23.25 23.55 21.65
N LEU A 358 -22.86 23.74 22.89
CA LEU A 358 -21.51 23.46 23.39
C LEU A 358 -21.55 22.44 24.51
N LEU A 359 -20.54 21.56 24.54
CA LEU A 359 -20.36 20.63 25.66
C LEU A 359 -18.91 20.23 25.85
N ASN A 360 -18.60 19.72 27.03
CA ASN A 360 -17.34 19.04 27.31
C ASN A 360 -17.60 17.55 27.54
N GLN A 361 -16.75 16.71 27.00
CA GLN A 361 -16.78 15.26 27.18
C GLN A 361 -15.49 14.77 27.81
N GLU A 362 -15.63 14.00 28.90
CA GLU A 362 -14.56 13.16 29.44
C GLU A 362 -14.83 11.70 29.10
N ARG A 363 -13.83 10.99 28.57
CA ARG A 363 -13.93 9.56 28.28
C ARG A 363 -12.64 8.85 28.67
N ILE A 364 -12.78 7.74 29.37
CA ILE A 364 -11.70 6.79 29.64
C ILE A 364 -12.13 5.44 29.11
N ARG A 365 -11.24 4.78 28.40
CA ARG A 365 -11.41 3.42 27.88
C ARG A 365 -10.13 2.63 28.13
N ALA A 366 -10.28 1.42 28.63
CA ALA A 366 -9.21 0.45 28.73
C ALA A 366 -9.68 -0.89 28.13
N GLY A 367 -8.79 -1.58 27.44
CA GLY A 367 -9.14 -2.83 26.77
C GLY A 367 -7.95 -3.78 26.64
N ILE A 368 -8.28 -5.03 26.40
CA ILE A 368 -7.36 -6.10 26.05
C ILE A 368 -7.83 -6.74 24.75
N GLY A 369 -6.94 -7.02 23.84
CA GLY A 369 -7.28 -7.61 22.56
C GLY A 369 -6.25 -8.58 22.06
N LEU A 370 -6.71 -9.42 21.14
CA LEU A 370 -5.93 -10.42 20.41
C LEU A 370 -6.11 -10.17 18.91
N ASP A 371 -4.99 -10.10 18.22
CA ASP A 371 -4.93 -10.11 16.76
C ASP A 371 -4.38 -11.46 16.33
N GLU A 372 -4.99 -12.11 15.36
CA GLU A 372 -4.59 -13.40 14.83
C GLU A 372 -4.61 -13.41 13.31
N LEU A 373 -3.48 -13.84 12.74
CA LEU A 373 -3.26 -13.91 11.30
C LEU A 373 -3.40 -15.36 10.83
N PHE A 374 -4.31 -15.61 9.89
CA PHE A 374 -4.49 -16.90 9.26
C PHE A 374 -3.86 -16.90 7.86
N GLY A 375 -2.64 -17.38 7.79
CA GLY A 375 -1.80 -17.29 6.60
C GLY A 375 -1.44 -15.85 6.25
N SER A 376 -1.50 -15.47 4.97
CA SER A 376 -1.20 -14.10 4.52
C SER A 376 -2.44 -13.27 4.17
N ARG A 377 -3.64 -13.85 4.26
CA ARG A 377 -4.84 -13.25 3.68
C ARG A 377 -5.92 -12.86 4.66
N LEU A 378 -5.92 -13.45 5.84
CA LEU A 378 -7.00 -13.25 6.80
C LEU A 378 -6.43 -12.79 8.13
N LEU A 379 -6.85 -11.61 8.59
CA LEU A 379 -6.53 -11.05 9.90
C LEU A 379 -7.80 -10.92 10.71
N TRP A 380 -7.87 -11.61 11.84
CA TRP A 380 -8.91 -11.46 12.82
C TRP A 380 -8.40 -10.68 14.02
N GLN A 381 -9.13 -9.66 14.42
CA GLN A 381 -8.81 -8.83 15.57
C GLN A 381 -10.02 -8.82 16.51
N THR A 382 -9.81 -9.08 17.77
CA THR A 382 -10.86 -9.03 18.78
C THR A 382 -10.37 -8.35 20.04
N SER A 383 -11.24 -7.58 20.69
CA SER A 383 -10.90 -6.93 21.96
C SER A 383 -12.12 -6.74 22.83
N VAL A 384 -11.90 -6.85 24.12
CA VAL A 384 -12.89 -6.54 25.16
C VAL A 384 -12.37 -5.34 25.95
N GLY A 385 -13.26 -4.42 26.31
CA GLY A 385 -12.86 -3.23 27.03
C GLY A 385 -13.96 -2.64 27.86
N PHE A 386 -13.54 -1.88 28.85
CA PHE A 386 -14.40 -1.05 29.67
C PHE A 386 -14.25 0.41 29.25
N SER A 387 -15.35 1.16 29.25
CA SER A 387 -15.34 2.60 29.01
C SER A 387 -16.25 3.33 29.98
N ARG A 388 -15.82 4.52 30.38
CA ARG A 388 -16.61 5.46 31.18
C ARG A 388 -16.61 6.82 30.50
N ARG A 389 -17.77 7.44 30.40
CA ARG A 389 -17.91 8.79 29.83
C ARG A 389 -18.75 9.70 30.72
N ARG A 390 -18.39 10.98 30.66
CA ARG A 390 -19.12 12.06 31.37
C ARG A 390 -19.23 13.25 30.45
N PHE A 391 -20.42 13.85 30.44
CA PHE A 391 -20.72 15.07 29.73
C PHE A 391 -20.89 16.21 30.74
N ARG A 392 -20.27 17.35 30.47
CA ARG A 392 -20.29 18.53 31.31
C ARG A 392 -20.52 19.78 30.48
N SER A 393 -20.93 20.85 31.15
CA SER A 393 -21.06 22.18 30.54
C SER A 393 -21.98 22.17 29.31
N LEU A 394 -23.13 21.49 29.44
CA LEU A 394 -24.13 21.39 28.38
C LEU A 394 -24.80 22.75 28.20
N LEU A 395 -24.57 23.42 27.09
CA LEU A 395 -25.19 24.66 26.68
C LEU A 395 -25.90 24.46 25.34
N GLY A 396 -27.20 24.73 25.26
CA GLY A 396 -27.95 24.62 24.00
C GLY A 396 -28.12 23.21 23.46
N VAL A 397 -27.81 22.18 24.26
CA VAL A 397 -28.04 20.76 23.93
C VAL A 397 -29.22 20.24 24.74
N PRO A 398 -30.04 19.31 24.21
CA PRO A 398 -31.17 18.74 24.93
C PRO A 398 -30.70 17.87 26.11
N ALA A 399 -30.69 18.42 27.32
CA ALA A 399 -30.16 17.74 28.50
C ALA A 399 -30.90 16.43 28.85
N ALA A 400 -32.18 16.30 28.49
CA ALA A 400 -32.99 15.09 28.70
C ALA A 400 -32.80 14.03 27.59
N SER A 401 -31.91 14.26 26.62
CA SER A 401 -31.64 13.30 25.55
C SER A 401 -30.66 12.21 26.00
N PRO A 402 -30.97 10.93 25.76
CA PRO A 402 -30.07 9.81 26.09
C PRO A 402 -28.69 9.88 25.40
N TYR A 403 -28.56 10.69 24.36
CA TYR A 403 -27.27 10.95 23.72
C TYR A 403 -26.21 11.56 24.64
N PHE A 404 -26.64 12.29 25.68
CA PHE A 404 -25.74 13.04 26.59
C PHE A 404 -25.73 12.47 28.01
N ASP A 405 -26.20 11.25 28.19
CA ASP A 405 -26.16 10.60 29.50
C ASP A 405 -24.74 10.17 29.89
N ASN A 406 -24.40 10.46 31.16
CA ASN A 406 -23.20 9.93 31.77
C ASN A 406 -23.34 8.42 31.93
N THR A 407 -22.39 7.65 31.37
CA THR A 407 -22.52 6.20 31.38
C THR A 407 -21.19 5.49 31.41
N SER A 408 -21.22 4.26 31.90
CA SER A 408 -20.15 3.28 31.77
C SER A 408 -20.62 2.12 30.90
N ALA A 409 -19.73 1.48 30.20
CA ALA A 409 -20.07 0.35 29.35
C ALA A 409 -18.92 -0.67 29.28
N VAL A 410 -19.29 -1.94 29.12
CA VAL A 410 -18.40 -2.98 28.62
C VAL A 410 -18.68 -3.15 27.12
N GLY A 411 -17.62 -3.29 26.36
CA GLY A 411 -17.71 -3.44 24.90
C GLY A 411 -16.86 -4.57 24.38
N LEU A 412 -17.40 -5.26 23.37
CA LEU A 412 -16.69 -6.20 22.53
C LEU A 412 -16.51 -5.56 21.17
N ARG A 413 -15.29 -5.62 20.62
CA ARG A 413 -14.99 -5.28 19.22
C ARG A 413 -14.40 -6.50 18.56
N SER A 414 -14.90 -6.83 17.37
CA SER A 414 -14.29 -7.86 16.52
C SER A 414 -14.26 -7.37 15.09
N SER A 415 -13.16 -7.61 14.39
CA SER A 415 -13.03 -7.28 12.97
C SER A 415 -12.31 -8.38 12.23
N LEU A 416 -12.70 -8.58 10.98
CA LEU A 416 -12.13 -9.54 10.06
C LEU A 416 -11.71 -8.81 8.79
N ARG A 417 -10.41 -8.80 8.51
CA ARG A 417 -9.86 -8.30 7.26
C ARG A 417 -9.46 -9.47 6.38
N ALA A 418 -9.94 -9.46 5.14
CA ALA A 418 -9.63 -10.49 4.14
C ALA A 418 -9.07 -9.86 2.87
N VAL A 419 -7.95 -10.36 2.38
CA VAL A 419 -7.43 -10.03 1.05
C VAL A 419 -8.21 -10.85 0.02
N LEU A 420 -9.09 -10.19 -0.74
CA LEU A 420 -9.98 -10.81 -1.72
C LEU A 420 -9.25 -11.06 -3.03
N VAL A 421 -8.55 -10.05 -3.53
CA VAL A 421 -7.77 -10.11 -4.76
C VAL A 421 -6.38 -9.60 -4.45
N ASP A 422 -5.38 -10.31 -4.95
CA ASP A 422 -3.98 -9.95 -4.90
C ASP A 422 -3.36 -10.40 -6.23
N SER A 423 -3.18 -9.45 -7.14
CA SER A 423 -2.69 -9.68 -8.49
C SER A 423 -1.35 -8.99 -8.72
N PRO A 424 -0.22 -9.68 -8.50
CA PRO A 424 1.12 -9.11 -8.69
C PRO A 424 1.36 -8.62 -10.12
N ILE A 425 0.79 -9.31 -11.11
CA ILE A 425 0.94 -8.99 -12.53
C ILE A 425 0.27 -7.65 -12.88
N HIS A 426 -0.93 -7.42 -12.33
CA HIS A 426 -1.67 -6.18 -12.55
C HIS A 426 -1.35 -5.13 -11.50
N ARG A 427 -0.56 -5.50 -10.48
CA ARG A 427 -0.16 -4.65 -9.35
C ARG A 427 -1.39 -4.03 -8.68
N PHE A 428 -2.39 -4.87 -8.49
CA PHE A 428 -3.69 -4.54 -7.91
C PHE A 428 -4.00 -5.46 -6.75
N ASP A 429 -4.38 -4.87 -5.63
CA ASP A 429 -4.90 -5.58 -4.47
C ASP A 429 -6.26 -5.01 -4.04
N LEU A 430 -7.09 -5.88 -3.52
CA LEU A 430 -8.40 -5.58 -2.97
C LEU A 430 -8.55 -6.33 -1.65
N ALA A 431 -8.78 -5.60 -0.58
CA ALA A 431 -9.09 -6.15 0.73
C ALA A 431 -10.49 -5.74 1.19
N SER A 432 -11.14 -6.61 1.94
CA SER A 432 -12.37 -6.27 2.67
C SER A 432 -12.11 -6.28 4.17
N THR A 433 -12.82 -5.43 4.89
CA THR A 433 -12.85 -5.45 6.36
C THR A 433 -14.30 -5.41 6.82
N LEU A 434 -14.69 -6.36 7.67
CA LEU A 434 -15.97 -6.36 8.35
C LEU A 434 -15.70 -6.20 9.84
N ALA A 435 -16.42 -5.31 10.50
CA ALA A 435 -16.25 -5.10 11.92
C ALA A 435 -17.60 -4.96 12.65
N VAL A 436 -17.65 -5.53 13.84
CA VAL A 436 -18.74 -5.41 14.79
C VAL A 436 -18.22 -4.84 16.10
N GLN A 437 -18.98 -3.92 16.68
CA GLN A 437 -18.75 -3.37 18.01
C GLN A 437 -20.05 -3.47 18.79
N ALA A 438 -20.08 -4.25 19.85
CA ALA A 438 -21.21 -4.40 20.73
C ALA A 438 -20.90 -3.77 22.10
N HIS A 439 -21.84 -3.01 22.65
CA HIS A 439 -21.71 -2.38 23.96
C HIS A 439 -22.93 -2.72 24.84
N HIS A 440 -22.65 -2.96 26.11
CA HIS A 440 -23.65 -3.00 27.18
C HIS A 440 -23.39 -1.83 28.11
N TYR A 441 -24.38 -0.93 28.20
CA TYR A 441 -24.34 0.26 29.06
C TYR A 441 -25.00 -0.04 30.41
N PHE A 442 -24.43 0.48 31.49
CA PHE A 442 -24.94 0.28 32.85
C PHE A 442 -25.94 1.35 33.30
N THR A 443 -26.31 2.26 32.41
CA THR A 443 -27.25 3.37 32.68
C THR A 443 -28.47 3.25 31.79
N ARG A 444 -29.66 3.37 32.33
CA ARG A 444 -30.92 3.44 31.56
C ARG A 444 -31.22 4.89 31.16
N PRO A 445 -31.79 5.14 29.97
CA PRO A 445 -32.39 4.20 29.02
C PRO A 445 -31.38 3.50 28.11
N LEU A 446 -30.10 3.93 28.05
CA LEU A 446 -29.05 3.26 27.30
C LEU A 446 -28.89 1.83 27.85
N ASN A 447 -29.07 0.82 27.04
CA ASN A 447 -28.93 -0.57 27.46
C ASN A 447 -27.88 -1.29 26.60
N ARG A 448 -28.17 -1.43 25.33
CA ARG A 448 -27.31 -2.15 24.39
C ARG A 448 -27.22 -1.41 23.07
N SER A 449 -26.05 -1.49 22.44
CA SER A 449 -25.88 -1.05 21.06
C SER A 449 -24.99 -1.99 20.29
N VAL A 450 -25.23 -2.08 18.99
CA VAL A 450 -24.37 -2.79 18.05
C VAL A 450 -24.06 -1.86 16.90
N ARG A 451 -22.78 -1.72 16.56
CA ARG A 451 -22.32 -0.98 15.40
C ARG A 451 -21.68 -1.97 14.44
N LEU A 452 -22.14 -1.98 13.21
CA LEU A 452 -21.58 -2.75 12.11
C LEU A 452 -20.86 -1.82 11.16
N SER A 453 -19.73 -2.23 10.63
CA SER A 453 -19.07 -1.51 9.56
C SER A 453 -18.42 -2.46 8.58
N ALA A 454 -18.40 -2.04 7.32
CA ALA A 454 -17.75 -2.74 6.22
C ALA A 454 -16.86 -1.75 5.45
N ALA A 455 -15.73 -2.24 4.96
CA ALA A 455 -14.83 -1.49 4.10
C ALA A 455 -14.34 -2.37 2.96
N LEU A 456 -14.16 -1.77 1.78
CA LEU A 456 -13.43 -2.32 0.64
C LEU A 456 -12.29 -1.35 0.32
N ASP A 457 -11.08 -1.87 0.33
CA ASP A 457 -9.83 -1.14 0.19
C ASP A 457 -9.09 -1.64 -1.05
N ALA A 458 -9.01 -0.81 -2.08
CA ALA A 458 -8.43 -1.14 -3.37
C ALA A 458 -7.21 -0.27 -3.66
N HIS A 459 -6.08 -0.91 -3.93
CA HIS A 459 -4.85 -0.26 -4.35
C HIS A 459 -4.45 -0.73 -5.74
N TRP A 460 -4.06 0.20 -6.57
CA TRP A 460 -3.58 -0.08 -7.91
C TRP A 460 -2.37 0.78 -8.27
N LEU A 461 -1.33 0.11 -8.79
CA LEU A 461 -0.14 0.73 -9.34
C LEU A 461 -0.16 0.58 -10.87
N PRO A 462 -0.67 1.59 -11.62
CA PRO A 462 -0.91 1.46 -13.06
C PRO A 462 0.36 1.37 -13.91
N ALA A 463 1.51 1.84 -13.40
CA ALA A 463 2.77 1.71 -14.09
C ALA A 463 3.29 0.26 -14.05
N SER A 464 3.94 -0.19 -15.12
CA SER A 464 4.51 -1.55 -15.22
C SER A 464 5.66 -1.81 -14.24
N SER A 465 6.35 -0.75 -13.79
CA SER A 465 7.42 -0.82 -12.81
C SER A 465 7.41 0.41 -11.92
N GLY A 466 8.00 0.28 -10.73
CA GLY A 466 8.02 1.36 -9.74
C GLY A 466 6.62 1.75 -9.26
N ASP A 467 6.53 2.79 -8.45
CA ASP A 467 5.30 3.27 -7.84
C ASP A 467 5.03 4.76 -8.18
N ARG A 468 5.40 5.14 -9.41
CA ARG A 468 5.27 6.53 -9.88
C ARG A 468 3.83 7.04 -9.80
N TYR A 469 2.88 6.19 -10.15
CA TYR A 469 1.45 6.48 -10.03
C TYR A 469 0.82 5.48 -9.08
N ARG A 470 -0.09 5.96 -8.23
CA ARG A 470 -0.88 5.16 -7.29
C ARG A 470 -2.33 5.63 -7.35
N LEU A 471 -3.25 4.68 -7.51
CA LEU A 471 -4.67 4.87 -7.29
C LEU A 471 -5.06 4.10 -6.02
N HIS A 472 -5.71 4.78 -5.11
CA HIS A 472 -6.26 4.18 -3.89
C HIS A 472 -7.74 4.54 -3.79
N THR A 473 -8.59 3.54 -3.61
CA THR A 473 -10.03 3.74 -3.42
C THR A 473 -10.49 2.98 -2.18
N LEU A 474 -11.13 3.68 -1.26
CA LEU A 474 -11.65 3.14 -0.02
C LEU A 474 -13.15 3.38 0.07
N LEU A 475 -13.95 2.31 -0.06
CA LEU A 475 -15.40 2.34 0.11
C LEU A 475 -15.74 1.86 1.52
N ARG A 476 -16.58 2.61 2.23
CA ARG A 476 -16.94 2.31 3.61
C ARG A 476 -18.43 2.51 3.86
N ALA A 477 -19.00 1.62 4.65
CA ALA A 477 -20.38 1.69 5.11
C ALA A 477 -20.45 1.33 6.60
N GLY A 478 -21.40 1.90 7.30
CA GLY A 478 -21.65 1.53 8.69
C GLY A 478 -23.08 1.81 9.11
N ASP A 479 -23.55 1.01 10.05
CA ASP A 479 -24.88 1.13 10.65
C ASP A 479 -24.79 0.91 12.16
N THR A 480 -25.71 1.53 12.89
CA THR A 480 -25.75 1.48 14.34
C THR A 480 -27.16 1.14 14.80
N PHE A 481 -27.29 0.12 15.62
CA PHE A 481 -28.53 -0.38 16.19
C PHE A 481 -28.55 -0.15 17.71
N GLY A 482 -29.70 0.23 18.23
CA GLY A 482 -29.88 0.57 19.64
C GLY A 482 -29.46 2.00 19.98
N GLN A 483 -29.73 2.40 21.23
CA GLN A 483 -29.42 3.75 21.71
C GLN A 483 -27.95 3.87 22.05
N ILE A 484 -27.30 4.93 21.57
CA ILE A 484 -25.88 5.20 21.78
C ILE A 484 -25.65 6.62 22.29
N PRO A 485 -24.59 6.86 23.07
CA PRO A 485 -24.11 8.20 23.35
C PRO A 485 -23.64 8.91 22.07
N PHE A 486 -23.76 10.24 22.01
CA PHE A 486 -23.47 11.01 20.79
C PHE A 486 -22.05 10.82 20.27
N ASP A 487 -21.08 10.57 21.14
CA ASP A 487 -19.68 10.33 20.77
C ASP A 487 -19.45 8.98 20.07
N GLN A 488 -20.45 8.13 20.02
CA GLN A 488 -20.48 6.89 19.25
C GLN A 488 -21.13 7.05 17.86
N LEU A 489 -21.75 8.19 17.57
CA LEU A 489 -22.23 8.50 16.23
C LEU A 489 -21.06 8.58 15.24
N TRP A 490 -21.33 8.23 14.00
CA TRP A 490 -20.38 8.40 12.92
C TRP A 490 -20.29 9.89 12.53
N MET A 491 -19.10 10.38 12.22
CA MET A 491 -18.87 11.75 11.75
C MET A 491 -18.23 11.72 10.36
N LEU A 492 -18.87 12.36 9.39
CA LEU A 492 -18.27 12.55 8.06
C LEU A 492 -17.61 13.93 7.99
N GLY A 493 -16.29 13.97 8.19
CA GLY A 493 -15.53 15.21 8.14
C GLY A 493 -14.08 15.02 8.52
N PHE A 494 -13.26 15.98 8.14
CA PHE A 494 -11.85 15.95 8.46
C PHE A 494 -11.60 16.32 9.93
N ASP A 495 -11.11 15.37 10.69
CA ASP A 495 -10.48 15.55 12.00
C ASP A 495 -9.44 14.41 12.15
N ARG A 496 -8.32 14.68 12.79
CA ARG A 496 -7.24 13.71 12.96
C ARG A 496 -7.64 12.43 13.68
N ASP A 497 -8.59 12.57 14.62
CA ASP A 497 -9.09 11.43 15.41
C ASP A 497 -10.30 10.77 14.77
N ASN A 498 -10.69 11.20 13.59
CA ASN A 498 -11.76 10.63 12.80
C ASN A 498 -11.20 9.88 11.62
N SER A 499 -11.64 8.66 11.39
CA SER A 499 -11.23 7.89 10.21
C SER A 499 -12.07 8.17 8.98
N LEU A 500 -13.28 8.73 9.13
CA LEU A 500 -14.26 8.96 8.05
C LEU A 500 -14.08 10.36 7.45
N TRP A 501 -12.99 10.57 6.74
CA TRP A 501 -12.67 11.87 6.18
C TRP A 501 -13.55 12.23 4.99
N MET A 502 -14.20 13.39 5.09
CA MET A 502 -14.67 14.23 4.01
C MET A 502 -13.79 15.48 4.05
N ARG A 503 -12.86 15.62 3.09
CA ARG A 503 -11.74 16.57 3.20
C ARG A 503 -12.12 18.03 2.90
N GLY A 504 -13.28 18.27 2.29
CA GLY A 504 -13.89 19.60 2.18
C GLY A 504 -14.74 20.00 3.39
N HIS A 505 -15.04 19.04 4.30
CA HIS A 505 -15.85 19.26 5.50
C HIS A 505 -14.97 19.23 6.75
N ASN A 506 -14.64 20.42 7.27
CA ASN A 506 -13.86 20.50 8.51
C ASN A 506 -14.67 19.98 9.71
N GLY A 507 -14.16 18.99 10.41
CA GLY A 507 -14.75 18.43 11.63
C GLY A 507 -14.62 19.33 12.86
N LEU A 508 -13.76 20.36 12.78
CA LEU A 508 -13.44 21.27 13.85
C LEU A 508 -13.93 22.71 13.56
N ILE A 509 -14.38 23.40 14.59
CA ILE A 509 -14.59 24.85 14.58
C ILE A 509 -13.97 25.47 15.84
N ASN A 510 -13.08 26.42 15.67
CA ASN A 510 -12.30 27.03 16.78
C ASN A 510 -11.62 25.97 17.67
N GLY A 511 -11.08 24.89 17.06
CA GLY A 511 -10.46 23.78 17.75
C GLY A 511 -11.44 22.78 18.40
N ARG A 512 -12.74 23.06 18.47
CA ARG A 512 -13.78 22.19 19.03
C ARG A 512 -14.32 21.23 17.99
N LYS A 513 -14.49 19.98 18.35
CA LYS A 513 -15.02 18.91 17.51
C LYS A 513 -16.54 19.04 17.29
N GLY A 514 -17.08 18.42 16.25
CA GLY A 514 -18.52 18.30 16.00
C GLY A 514 -19.09 19.28 14.96
N ASN A 515 -18.24 19.95 14.17
CA ASN A 515 -18.67 20.84 13.09
C ASN A 515 -19.13 20.10 11.82
N ALA A 516 -18.67 18.86 11.61
CA ALA A 516 -19.08 18.01 10.51
C ALA A 516 -20.32 17.17 10.85
N PRO A 517 -21.10 16.70 9.85
CA PRO A 517 -22.32 15.93 10.07
C PRO A 517 -22.09 14.65 10.89
N LEU A 518 -22.97 14.39 11.85
CA LEU A 518 -23.02 13.20 12.68
C LEU A 518 -24.25 12.35 12.33
N GLY A 519 -24.20 11.02 12.48
CA GLY A 519 -25.35 10.16 12.26
C GLY A 519 -25.13 8.71 12.67
N ALA A 520 -26.20 7.92 12.62
CA ALA A 520 -26.18 6.51 13.01
C ALA A 520 -25.75 5.58 11.87
N ARG A 521 -25.94 5.98 10.63
CA ARG A 521 -25.60 5.19 9.43
C ARG A 521 -24.85 6.05 8.42
N TYR A 522 -23.88 5.48 7.72
CA TYR A 522 -23.13 6.20 6.69
C TYR A 522 -22.77 5.33 5.49
N LEU A 523 -22.54 6.00 4.37
CA LEU A 523 -21.84 5.52 3.19
C LEU A 523 -20.75 6.53 2.85
N LEU A 524 -19.54 6.06 2.51
CA LEU A 524 -18.42 6.92 2.20
C LEU A 524 -17.49 6.26 1.17
N ALA A 525 -17.15 6.98 0.14
CA ALA A 525 -16.14 6.63 -0.86
C ALA A 525 -15.05 7.69 -0.87
N ASN A 526 -13.80 7.29 -0.73
CA ASN A 526 -12.63 8.14 -0.89
C ASN A 526 -11.79 7.58 -2.03
N THR A 527 -11.39 8.42 -2.95
CA THR A 527 -10.50 8.04 -4.06
C THR A 527 -9.36 9.04 -4.17
N ASP A 528 -8.14 8.53 -4.15
CA ASP A 528 -6.90 9.30 -4.26
C ASP A 528 -6.11 8.85 -5.48
N PHE A 529 -5.63 9.80 -6.27
CA PHE A 529 -4.67 9.54 -7.33
C PHE A 529 -3.38 10.30 -7.03
N ASP A 530 -2.31 9.58 -6.75
CA ASP A 530 -1.03 10.16 -6.37
C ASP A 530 0.01 9.97 -7.48
N HIS A 531 0.74 11.02 -7.80
CA HIS A 531 1.92 11.02 -8.65
C HIS A 531 3.17 11.27 -7.81
N LEU A 532 4.17 10.40 -7.94
CA LEU A 532 5.48 10.58 -7.31
C LEU A 532 6.25 11.67 -8.06
N LEU A 533 6.45 12.81 -7.40
CA LEU A 533 7.21 13.94 -7.95
C LEU A 533 8.70 13.78 -7.74
N TRP A 534 9.08 13.33 -6.54
CA TRP A 534 10.48 13.23 -6.15
C TRP A 534 10.68 12.14 -5.10
N ARG A 535 11.85 11.49 -5.13
CA ARG A 535 12.26 10.49 -4.15
C ARG A 535 13.77 10.49 -4.01
N ASP A 536 14.23 10.52 -2.77
CA ASP A 536 15.57 10.13 -2.35
C ASP A 536 15.47 9.15 -1.16
N PRO A 537 16.58 8.66 -0.62
CA PRO A 537 16.57 7.70 0.49
C PRO A 537 15.87 8.20 1.78
N PHE A 538 15.76 9.51 1.97
CA PHE A 538 15.23 10.11 3.20
C PHE A 538 13.84 10.71 3.05
N VAL A 539 13.49 11.16 1.82
CA VAL A 539 12.24 11.88 1.57
C VAL A 539 11.63 11.46 0.26
N SER A 540 10.33 11.23 0.23
CA SER A 540 9.58 11.15 -1.02
C SER A 540 8.38 12.10 -0.99
N VAL A 541 8.11 12.71 -2.16
CA VAL A 541 7.03 13.67 -2.34
C VAL A 541 6.06 13.12 -3.38
N ARG A 542 4.80 12.96 -2.98
CA ARG A 542 3.69 12.61 -3.87
C ARG A 542 2.69 13.74 -3.89
N PHE A 543 2.08 13.94 -5.02
CA PHE A 543 1.05 14.95 -5.22
C PHE A 543 -0.06 14.43 -6.10
N GLY A 544 -1.30 14.81 -5.81
CA GLY A 544 -2.41 14.41 -6.65
C GLY A 544 -3.78 14.87 -6.18
N PRO A 545 -4.78 14.71 -7.06
CA PRO A 545 -6.17 15.01 -6.75
C PRO A 545 -6.81 13.90 -5.90
N PHE A 546 -7.89 14.29 -5.24
CA PHE A 546 -8.78 13.36 -4.56
C PHE A 546 -10.26 13.71 -4.80
N VAL A 547 -11.11 12.71 -4.59
CA VAL A 547 -12.57 12.87 -4.55
C VAL A 547 -13.10 12.07 -3.36
N ASP A 548 -13.90 12.74 -2.51
CA ASP A 548 -14.65 12.14 -1.43
C ASP A 548 -16.14 12.28 -1.68
N THR A 549 -16.90 11.20 -1.57
CA THR A 549 -18.36 11.23 -1.69
C THR A 549 -18.96 10.43 -0.55
N GLY A 550 -19.89 11.04 0.18
CA GLY A 550 -20.50 10.40 1.33
C GLY A 550 -21.91 10.84 1.62
N ARG A 551 -22.59 10.04 2.41
CA ARG A 551 -23.91 10.36 2.97
C ARG A 551 -24.00 9.83 4.39
N ILE A 552 -24.63 10.61 5.25
CA ILE A 552 -24.86 10.23 6.64
C ILE A 552 -26.36 10.34 6.96
N TYR A 553 -26.87 9.34 7.63
CA TYR A 553 -28.28 9.23 7.95
C TYR A 553 -28.49 9.40 9.44
N ALA A 554 -29.63 10.00 9.79
CA ALA A 554 -30.07 10.10 11.17
C ALA A 554 -30.32 8.72 11.80
N SER A 555 -30.47 8.68 13.11
CA SER A 555 -31.04 7.53 13.80
C SER A 555 -32.57 7.61 13.75
N ASP A 556 -33.23 6.50 13.45
CA ASP A 556 -34.71 6.43 13.41
C ASP A 556 -35.36 6.59 14.79
N GLU A 557 -34.62 6.46 15.88
CA GLU A 557 -35.13 6.47 17.26
C GLU A 557 -35.45 7.87 17.82
N GLY A 558 -35.08 8.95 17.15
CA GLY A 558 -35.45 10.32 17.57
C GLY A 558 -36.90 10.73 17.27
N SER A 559 -37.63 9.94 16.49
CA SER A 559 -38.97 10.25 16.01
C SER A 559 -40.11 9.89 16.99
N ALA A 560 -39.82 9.15 18.06
CA ALA A 560 -40.84 8.63 18.97
C ALA A 560 -41.35 9.65 20.02
N SER A 561 -40.67 10.77 20.19
CA SER A 561 -41.12 11.85 21.10
C SER A 561 -41.49 13.11 20.30
N GLY A 562 -42.63 13.14 19.69
CA GLY A 562 -43.48 14.24 19.22
C GLY A 562 -42.94 15.65 18.96
N THR A 563 -41.65 15.90 18.95
CA THR A 563 -41.00 17.20 18.70
C THR A 563 -39.89 17.10 17.69
N SER A 564 -40.16 17.68 16.49
CA SER A 564 -39.20 18.16 15.52
C SER A 564 -38.02 17.25 15.17
N GLY A 565 -38.16 16.43 14.14
CA GLY A 565 -37.07 15.87 13.30
C GLY A 565 -35.88 15.18 13.97
N PRO A 566 -35.11 14.36 13.27
CA PRO A 566 -33.92 13.70 13.81
C PRO A 566 -32.86 14.72 14.23
N LEU A 567 -32.27 14.55 15.42
CA LEU A 567 -31.24 15.45 15.96
C LEU A 567 -29.97 15.49 15.14
N PHE A 568 -29.64 14.41 14.42
CA PHE A 568 -28.42 14.24 13.67
C PHE A 568 -28.70 13.67 12.27
N GLY A 569 -27.76 13.87 11.34
CA GLY A 569 -27.83 13.40 9.98
C GLY A 569 -27.69 14.53 8.97
N ALA A 570 -27.39 14.18 7.72
CA ALA A 570 -27.40 15.09 6.59
C ALA A 570 -28.32 14.52 5.51
N PRO A 571 -29.35 15.27 5.07
CA PRO A 571 -30.38 14.71 4.18
C PRO A 571 -29.88 14.46 2.75
N ARG A 572 -28.71 14.95 2.38
CA ARG A 572 -28.19 14.92 1.01
C ARG A 572 -26.80 14.28 0.95
N TRP A 573 -26.41 13.89 -0.26
CA TRP A 573 -25.04 13.51 -0.57
C TRP A 573 -24.10 14.70 -0.42
N LEU A 574 -22.92 14.43 0.13
CA LEU A 574 -21.80 15.34 0.27
C LEU A 574 -20.75 14.90 -0.74
N THR A 575 -20.11 15.85 -1.43
CA THR A 575 -19.05 15.55 -2.38
C THR A 575 -17.99 16.62 -2.28
N ASP A 576 -16.77 16.19 -1.99
CA ASP A 576 -15.57 17.01 -1.89
C ASP A 576 -14.58 16.63 -2.99
N THR A 577 -13.86 17.61 -3.48
CA THR A 577 -12.71 17.40 -4.35
C THR A 577 -11.55 18.25 -3.86
N GLY A 578 -10.35 17.95 -4.30
CA GLY A 578 -9.20 18.76 -3.90
C GLY A 578 -7.88 18.18 -4.34
N LEU A 579 -6.83 18.76 -3.78
CA LEU A 579 -5.44 18.41 -4.03
C LEU A 579 -4.74 18.11 -2.72
N GLN A 580 -3.83 17.14 -2.75
CA GLN A 580 -3.01 16.81 -1.59
C GLN A 580 -1.56 16.55 -1.97
N ALA A 581 -0.66 16.90 -1.06
CA ALA A 581 0.74 16.55 -1.08
C ALA A 581 1.04 15.61 0.09
N ARG A 582 1.71 14.49 -0.18
CA ARG A 582 2.18 13.54 0.82
C ARG A 582 3.70 13.55 0.85
N LEU A 583 4.25 13.97 1.96
CA LEU A 583 5.69 14.01 2.21
C LEU A 583 6.03 12.85 3.15
N HIS A 584 6.65 11.82 2.61
CA HIS A 584 7.13 10.69 3.41
C HIS A 584 8.54 11.00 3.88
N LEU A 585 8.73 11.05 5.21
CA LEU A 585 9.96 11.48 5.87
C LEU A 585 10.56 10.32 6.67
N PHE A 586 11.85 10.06 6.49
CA PHE A 586 12.63 9.11 7.30
C PHE A 586 12.00 7.72 7.49
N THR A 587 11.35 7.17 6.45
CA THR A 587 10.74 5.83 6.43
C THR A 587 9.54 5.59 7.37
N SER A 588 9.27 6.46 8.33
CA SER A 588 8.28 6.20 9.40
C SER A 588 7.13 7.19 9.50
N SER A 589 7.21 8.35 8.86
CA SER A 589 6.19 9.39 9.02
C SER A 589 5.78 9.99 7.68
N THR A 590 4.47 10.11 7.46
CA THR A 590 3.93 10.78 6.28
C THR A 590 3.18 12.03 6.71
N LEU A 591 3.68 13.20 6.31
CA LEU A 591 2.96 14.47 6.42
C LEU A 591 2.07 14.63 5.20
N VAL A 592 0.77 14.76 5.42
CA VAL A 592 -0.23 15.06 4.40
C VAL A 592 -0.62 16.53 4.52
N LEU A 593 -0.47 17.28 3.46
CA LEU A 593 -0.96 18.65 3.33
C LEU A 593 -2.01 18.67 2.22
N GLY A 594 -3.16 19.26 2.46
CA GLY A 594 -4.21 19.25 1.45
C GLY A 594 -5.13 20.46 1.50
N TRP A 595 -5.76 20.67 0.36
CA TRP A 595 -6.86 21.58 0.16
C TRP A 595 -8.05 20.81 -0.37
N GLY A 596 -9.19 20.90 0.35
CA GLY A 596 -10.46 20.30 -0.01
C GLY A 596 -11.51 21.36 -0.26
N HIS A 597 -12.34 21.13 -1.26
CA HIS A 597 -13.45 21.97 -1.66
C HIS A 597 -14.76 21.18 -1.60
N ASP A 598 -15.72 21.63 -0.81
CA ASP A 598 -17.08 21.10 -0.80
C ASP A 598 -17.83 21.64 -2.03
N LEU A 599 -18.13 20.76 -2.97
CA LEU A 599 -18.81 21.10 -4.23
C LEU A 599 -20.24 21.64 -4.03
N ARG A 600 -20.81 21.44 -2.85
CA ARG A 600 -22.18 21.86 -2.54
C ARG A 600 -22.25 23.24 -1.90
N SER A 601 -21.44 23.46 -0.85
CA SER A 601 -21.46 24.74 -0.12
C SER A 601 -20.49 25.76 -0.70
N GLY A 602 -19.55 25.32 -1.56
CA GLY A 602 -18.44 26.15 -2.05
C GLY A 602 -17.38 26.43 -0.99
N SER A 603 -17.45 25.78 0.18
CA SER A 603 -16.51 25.99 1.26
C SER A 603 -15.17 25.31 0.98
N ASN A 604 -14.08 25.96 1.43
CA ASN A 604 -12.72 25.45 1.30
C ASN A 604 -12.16 25.05 2.67
N THR A 605 -11.45 23.92 2.71
CA THR A 605 -10.77 23.43 3.91
C THR A 605 -9.31 23.18 3.58
N PHE A 606 -8.41 23.86 4.32
CA PHE A 606 -6.99 23.52 4.32
C PHE A 606 -6.73 22.61 5.51
N TYR A 607 -6.02 21.51 5.28
CA TYR A 607 -5.75 20.55 6.32
C TYR A 607 -4.32 20.03 6.29
N SER A 608 -3.88 19.60 7.45
CA SER A 608 -2.64 18.85 7.60
C SER A 608 -2.86 17.66 8.52
N ALA A 609 -2.26 16.53 8.19
CA ALA A 609 -2.30 15.33 9.01
C ALA A 609 -0.92 14.65 8.99
N ILE A 610 -0.59 13.97 10.08
CA ILE A 610 0.56 13.07 10.12
C ILE A 610 0.01 11.66 10.26
N SER A 611 0.39 10.79 9.35
CA SER A 611 0.08 9.35 9.39
C SER A 611 1.35 8.53 9.57
N HIS A 612 1.18 7.36 10.15
CA HIS A 612 2.24 6.38 10.39
C HIS A 612 2.15 5.24 9.40
#